data_67b85c9cc335d094a18f8cc781a34113
#
_entry.id   67b85c9cc335d094a18f8cc781a34113
#
_cell.length_a   1.000
_cell.length_b   1.000
_cell.length_c   1.000
_cell.angle_alpha   90.00
_cell.angle_beta   90.00
_cell.angle_gamma   90.00
#
_symmetry.space_group_name_H-M   'P 1'
#
loop_
_entity.id
_entity.type
_entity.pdbx_description
1 polymer ?
#
loop_
_entity_poly.entity_id
_entity_poly.type
_entity_poly.pdbx_seq_one_letter_code
_entity_poly.pdbx_strand_id
1 'polypeptide(L)'
;MNVITKLAINRITSKKARSGVICAAIFLTMVLFMTVVSISSNLLTGYGLMMRLAAGTDYHGYLRSAAFTVDAETLRDEMRKSNDISKAFISSNLTRYARNAPGVPQSRDTIRAMESEEALDRFFSHIIGGTFPANAAEILVNPLCFPDASVGDTITVYYEQVREGHSETARAEFRICGLFESIADAQIHAILRYSDTLEETYSFGAPYAVYFMFDNTLNLTGKYDSLVNETLGAYKRSDLQKHGTLNGAYLETTLKQGLTLPNLFLIVFAVTTVFLCSFLLIYNIYSIALVQDMHSFGLLHVLGTTHKQLRRIIMTQSMILYAVTLLPGMAAGYLIGWKLLAPVLFRLGNSGMTYQFSAWIVVFTILLTLFTLLWSAVRPLKKLNAMTPIATVEYTPAADFPER
;
A
#
# COMPACT_ATOMS: atom_id res chain seq x y z
N MET A 1 37.10 -13.82 -19.81
CA MET A 1 36.84 -12.41 -19.39
C MET A 1 37.31 -11.51 -20.52
N ASN A 2 36.43 -10.61 -21.01
CA ASN A 2 36.74 -9.79 -22.19
C ASN A 2 37.83 -8.74 -21.82
N VAL A 3 38.75 -8.43 -22.76
CA VAL A 3 39.84 -7.45 -22.54
C VAL A 3 39.31 -6.12 -21.96
N ILE A 4 38.17 -5.67 -22.44
CA ILE A 4 37.49 -4.44 -21.97
C ILE A 4 37.11 -4.52 -20.48
N THR A 5 36.58 -5.66 -20.03
CA THR A 5 36.21 -5.88 -18.61
C THR A 5 37.45 -5.89 -17.72
N LYS A 6 38.55 -6.53 -18.18
CA LYS A 6 39.82 -6.54 -17.44
C LYS A 6 40.42 -5.14 -17.29
N LEU A 7 40.36 -4.33 -18.37
CA LEU A 7 40.79 -2.92 -18.33
C LEU A 7 39.90 -2.09 -17.40
N ALA A 8 38.58 -2.26 -17.44
CA ALA A 8 37.67 -1.54 -16.56
C ALA A 8 37.92 -1.85 -15.08
N ILE A 9 38.11 -3.12 -14.72
CA ILE A 9 38.44 -3.54 -13.34
C ILE A 9 39.81 -2.98 -12.91
N ASN A 10 40.82 -3.07 -13.73
CA ASN A 10 42.15 -2.56 -13.43
C ASN A 10 42.13 -1.04 -13.17
N ARG A 11 41.30 -0.28 -13.91
CA ARG A 11 41.09 1.15 -13.68
C ARG A 11 40.37 1.45 -12.36
N ILE A 12 39.39 0.62 -11.97
CA ILE A 12 38.71 0.75 -10.69
C ILE A 12 39.71 0.57 -9.54
N THR A 13 40.56 -0.45 -9.62
CA THR A 13 41.51 -0.81 -8.57
C THR A 13 42.73 0.09 -8.50
N SER A 14 43.21 0.63 -9.64
CA SER A 14 44.38 1.53 -9.70
C SER A 14 44.07 2.96 -9.21
N LYS A 15 42.82 3.46 -9.42
CA LYS A 15 42.38 4.80 -9.00
C LYS A 15 41.26 4.71 -7.95
N LYS A 16 41.55 4.13 -6.77
CA LYS A 16 40.57 3.83 -5.71
C LYS A 16 39.78 5.05 -5.24
N ALA A 17 40.45 6.19 -4.98
CA ALA A 17 39.80 7.41 -4.51
C ALA A 17 38.72 7.91 -5.48
N ARG A 18 39.03 7.98 -6.77
CA ARG A 18 38.08 8.40 -7.81
C ARG A 18 36.91 7.41 -7.93
N SER A 19 37.23 6.14 -8.00
CA SER A 19 36.19 5.09 -8.10
C SER A 19 35.30 5.10 -6.86
N GLY A 20 35.84 5.41 -5.67
CA GLY A 20 35.10 5.61 -4.44
C GLY A 20 34.11 6.79 -4.51
N VAL A 21 34.53 7.93 -5.06
CA VAL A 21 33.65 9.11 -5.24
C VAL A 21 32.50 8.79 -6.21
N ILE A 22 32.79 8.12 -7.34
CA ILE A 22 31.75 7.70 -8.29
C ILE A 22 30.79 6.69 -7.61
N CYS A 23 31.34 5.73 -6.88
CA CYS A 23 30.55 4.73 -6.13
C CYS A 23 29.64 5.41 -5.09
N ALA A 24 30.15 6.39 -4.33
CA ALA A 24 29.39 7.15 -3.36
C ALA A 24 28.25 7.95 -4.02
N ALA A 25 28.50 8.55 -5.18
CA ALA A 25 27.46 9.27 -5.93
C ALA A 25 26.34 8.35 -6.42
N ILE A 26 26.69 7.18 -6.96
CA ILE A 26 25.71 6.17 -7.42
C ILE A 26 24.94 5.64 -6.21
N PHE A 27 25.63 5.35 -5.10
CA PHE A 27 25.00 4.90 -3.86
C PHE A 27 23.99 5.94 -3.34
N LEU A 28 24.39 7.20 -3.23
CA LEU A 28 23.52 8.29 -2.77
C LEU A 28 22.31 8.45 -3.68
N THR A 29 22.50 8.37 -4.98
CA THR A 29 21.42 8.40 -5.96
C THR A 29 20.41 7.26 -5.76
N MET A 30 20.89 6.05 -5.52
CA MET A 30 20.01 4.90 -5.22
C MET A 30 19.24 5.08 -3.93
N VAL A 31 19.90 5.56 -2.87
CA VAL A 31 19.26 5.88 -1.58
C VAL A 31 18.13 6.88 -1.79
N LEU A 32 18.40 7.99 -2.47
CA LEU A 32 17.40 9.04 -2.74
C LEU A 32 16.21 8.52 -3.55
N PHE A 33 16.46 7.81 -4.65
CA PHE A 33 15.35 7.27 -5.44
C PHE A 33 14.55 6.23 -4.70
N MET A 34 15.22 5.28 -4.04
CA MET A 34 14.51 4.24 -3.28
C MET A 34 13.64 4.85 -2.18
N THR A 35 14.16 5.84 -1.47
CA THR A 35 13.42 6.55 -0.43
C THR A 35 12.19 7.28 -1.00
N VAL A 36 12.39 8.10 -2.04
CA VAL A 36 11.30 8.91 -2.61
C VAL A 36 10.25 8.05 -3.30
N VAL A 37 10.66 7.07 -4.12
CA VAL A 37 9.73 6.18 -4.81
C VAL A 37 8.94 5.34 -3.80
N SER A 38 9.61 4.84 -2.77
CA SER A 38 8.97 4.03 -1.73
C SER A 38 7.93 4.83 -0.94
N ILE A 39 8.26 6.05 -0.53
CA ILE A 39 7.31 6.93 0.17
C ILE A 39 6.16 7.31 -0.74
N SER A 40 6.44 7.72 -1.98
CA SER A 40 5.39 8.09 -2.95
C SER A 40 4.42 6.93 -3.21
N SER A 41 4.94 5.71 -3.38
CA SER A 41 4.12 4.51 -3.54
C SER A 41 3.27 4.23 -2.30
N ASN A 42 3.85 4.34 -1.10
CA ASN A 42 3.12 4.11 0.15
C ASN A 42 2.07 5.19 0.43
N LEU A 43 2.30 6.43 0.03
CA LEU A 43 1.27 7.48 0.11
C LEU A 43 0.08 7.17 -0.81
N LEU A 44 0.33 6.66 -2.02
CA LEU A 44 -0.73 6.31 -2.96
C LEU A 44 -1.54 5.08 -2.49
N THR A 45 -0.84 4.01 -2.07
CA THR A 45 -1.49 2.78 -1.58
C THR A 45 -2.13 2.98 -0.21
N GLY A 46 -1.49 3.77 0.66
CA GLY A 46 -1.98 4.10 1.99
C GLY A 46 -3.28 4.89 1.96
N TYR A 47 -3.50 5.74 0.96
CA TYR A 47 -4.78 6.43 0.78
C TYR A 47 -5.94 5.44 0.59
N GLY A 48 -5.76 4.41 -0.24
CA GLY A 48 -6.77 3.36 -0.42
C GLY A 48 -7.05 2.58 0.86
N LEU A 49 -6.02 2.25 1.63
CA LEU A 49 -6.18 1.59 2.93
C LEU A 49 -6.90 2.50 3.93
N MET A 50 -6.51 3.78 4.01
CA MET A 50 -7.17 4.76 4.87
C MET A 50 -8.67 4.89 4.56
N MET A 51 -9.04 4.93 3.28
CA MET A 51 -10.44 4.97 2.86
C MET A 51 -11.21 3.69 3.25
N ARG A 52 -10.57 2.52 3.17
CA ARG A 52 -11.17 1.26 3.63
C ARG A 52 -11.33 1.21 5.14
N LEU A 53 -10.34 1.65 5.89
CA LEU A 53 -10.42 1.77 7.35
C LEU A 53 -11.51 2.76 7.76
N ALA A 54 -11.62 3.91 7.09
CA ALA A 54 -12.69 4.88 7.33
C ALA A 54 -14.08 4.32 6.97
N ALA A 55 -14.17 3.45 5.95
CA ALA A 55 -15.39 2.72 5.62
C ALA A 55 -15.70 1.58 6.62
N GLY A 56 -14.75 1.21 7.48
CA GLY A 56 -14.88 0.16 8.49
C GLY A 56 -14.93 -1.26 7.92
N THR A 57 -14.68 -1.43 6.61
CA THR A 57 -14.78 -2.74 5.96
C THR A 57 -13.94 -2.82 4.69
N ASP A 58 -13.36 -3.99 4.45
CA ASP A 58 -12.58 -4.35 3.26
C ASP A 58 -13.41 -5.08 2.19
N TYR A 59 -14.73 -5.03 2.23
CA TYR A 59 -15.61 -5.56 1.18
C TYR A 59 -15.77 -4.57 0.03
N HIS A 60 -16.04 -5.09 -1.18
CA HIS A 60 -16.34 -4.28 -2.35
C HIS A 60 -17.75 -3.67 -2.30
N GLY A 61 -18.67 -4.29 -1.59
CA GLY A 61 -20.02 -3.79 -1.38
C GLY A 61 -20.86 -4.68 -0.48
N TYR A 62 -22.10 -4.27 -0.28
CA TYR A 62 -23.09 -5.07 0.42
C TYR A 62 -24.47 -4.94 -0.21
N LEU A 63 -25.29 -5.99 -0.09
CA LEU A 63 -26.71 -6.01 -0.42
C LEU A 63 -27.53 -6.20 0.85
N ARG A 64 -28.63 -5.45 0.97
CA ARG A 64 -29.57 -5.60 2.10
C ARG A 64 -30.54 -6.72 1.82
N SER A 65 -30.63 -7.72 2.69
CA SER A 65 -31.60 -8.82 2.50
C SER A 65 -33.03 -8.30 2.40
N ALA A 66 -33.39 -7.29 3.17
CA ALA A 66 -34.71 -6.67 3.14
C ALA A 66 -35.12 -6.09 1.76
N ALA A 67 -34.17 -5.85 0.87
CA ALA A 67 -34.42 -5.37 -0.50
C ALA A 67 -34.72 -6.48 -1.51
N PHE A 68 -34.72 -7.72 -1.05
CA PHE A 68 -35.00 -8.92 -1.85
C PHE A 68 -36.17 -9.69 -1.24
N THR A 69 -36.74 -10.60 -2.02
CA THR A 69 -37.88 -11.45 -1.60
C THR A 69 -37.45 -12.74 -0.92
N VAL A 70 -36.12 -12.95 -0.85
CA VAL A 70 -35.48 -14.13 -0.25
C VAL A 70 -34.74 -13.71 1.02
N ASP A 71 -34.48 -14.66 1.90
CA ASP A 71 -33.68 -14.50 3.11
C ASP A 71 -32.20 -14.26 2.80
N ALA A 72 -31.42 -13.89 3.82
CA ALA A 72 -30.03 -13.55 3.66
C ALA A 72 -29.16 -14.74 3.21
N GLU A 73 -29.50 -15.96 3.63
CA GLU A 73 -28.76 -17.17 3.26
C GLU A 73 -28.96 -17.52 1.80
N THR A 74 -30.21 -17.57 1.36
CA THR A 74 -30.53 -17.78 -0.07
C THR A 74 -29.91 -16.69 -0.93
N LEU A 75 -29.98 -15.42 -0.51
CA LEU A 75 -29.37 -14.31 -1.23
C LEU A 75 -27.86 -14.50 -1.38
N ARG A 76 -27.16 -14.87 -0.28
CA ARG A 76 -25.72 -15.16 -0.29
C ARG A 76 -25.39 -16.30 -1.25
N ASP A 77 -26.15 -17.39 -1.20
CA ASP A 77 -25.90 -18.59 -1.99
C ASP A 77 -26.17 -18.35 -3.48
N GLU A 78 -27.20 -17.57 -3.82
CA GLU A 78 -27.43 -17.13 -5.19
C GLU A 78 -26.29 -16.22 -5.69
N MET A 79 -25.78 -15.31 -4.86
CA MET A 79 -24.64 -14.48 -5.22
C MET A 79 -23.37 -15.30 -5.47
N ARG A 80 -23.13 -16.35 -4.68
CA ARG A 80 -21.97 -17.25 -4.85
C ARG A 80 -22.00 -18.07 -6.14
N LYS A 81 -23.16 -18.20 -6.79
CA LYS A 81 -23.27 -18.85 -8.12
C LYS A 81 -22.71 -17.96 -9.23
N SER A 82 -22.60 -16.66 -9.02
CA SER A 82 -22.01 -15.75 -9.99
C SER A 82 -20.49 -15.96 -10.05
N ASN A 83 -19.96 -16.12 -11.27
CA ASN A 83 -18.51 -16.31 -11.50
C ASN A 83 -17.67 -15.10 -11.10
N ASP A 84 -18.28 -13.92 -10.98
CA ASP A 84 -17.59 -12.69 -10.61
C ASP A 84 -17.42 -12.52 -9.10
N ILE A 85 -18.12 -13.29 -8.27
CA ILE A 85 -18.08 -13.21 -6.81
C ILE A 85 -17.04 -14.17 -6.26
N SER A 86 -16.01 -13.63 -5.63
CA SER A 86 -14.97 -14.43 -4.96
C SER A 86 -15.38 -14.83 -3.55
N LYS A 87 -16.08 -13.94 -2.82
CA LYS A 87 -16.51 -14.18 -1.43
C LYS A 87 -17.81 -13.42 -1.14
N ALA A 88 -18.67 -14.04 -0.35
CA ALA A 88 -19.89 -13.43 0.16
C ALA A 88 -20.16 -13.95 1.58
N PHE A 89 -20.47 -13.05 2.53
CA PHE A 89 -20.73 -13.36 3.92
C PHE A 89 -21.91 -12.56 4.45
N ILE A 90 -22.65 -13.14 5.38
CA ILE A 90 -23.74 -12.46 6.07
C ILE A 90 -23.18 -11.72 7.28
N SER A 91 -23.57 -10.46 7.42
CA SER A 91 -23.31 -9.66 8.61
C SER A 91 -24.45 -8.70 8.85
N SER A 92 -24.71 -8.39 10.11
CA SER A 92 -25.65 -7.36 10.50
C SER A 92 -25.09 -6.52 11.65
N ASN A 93 -25.41 -5.24 11.61
CA ASN A 93 -25.23 -4.39 12.76
C ASN A 93 -26.47 -4.53 13.62
N LEU A 94 -26.35 -5.30 14.72
CA LEU A 94 -27.45 -5.68 15.58
C LEU A 94 -27.99 -4.57 16.47
N THR A 95 -27.66 -3.32 16.18
CA THR A 95 -28.17 -2.14 16.83
C THR A 95 -27.48 -1.52 18.04
N ARG A 96 -28.11 -0.48 18.48
CA ARG A 96 -27.72 0.52 19.45
C ARG A 96 -27.92 -0.04 20.85
N TYR A 97 -26.83 -0.37 21.55
CA TYR A 97 -26.90 -0.93 22.88
C TYR A 97 -26.71 0.10 23.96
N ALA A 98 -27.57 0.02 24.97
CA ALA A 98 -27.25 0.54 26.25
C ALA A 98 -26.33 -0.47 26.97
N ARG A 99 -25.08 -0.12 27.16
CA ARG A 99 -24.05 -0.93 27.82
C ARG A 99 -24.34 -1.12 29.31
N ASN A 100 -25.10 -0.22 29.88
CA ASN A 100 -25.38 -0.09 31.28
C ASN A 100 -26.87 -0.21 31.57
N ALA A 101 -27.20 -0.46 32.84
CA ALA A 101 -28.58 -0.51 33.33
C ALA A 101 -29.42 0.69 32.86
N PRO A 102 -30.74 0.55 32.78
CA PRO A 102 -31.65 1.61 32.40
C PRO A 102 -31.38 2.92 33.17
N GLY A 103 -31.19 4.02 32.46
CA GLY A 103 -30.92 5.35 33.06
C GLY A 103 -29.49 5.86 32.90
N VAL A 104 -28.54 5.09 32.34
CA VAL A 104 -27.20 5.55 32.06
C VAL A 104 -27.12 6.05 30.62
N PRO A 105 -26.37 7.16 30.30
CA PRO A 105 -26.23 7.65 28.96
C PRO A 105 -25.73 6.57 28.03
N GLN A 106 -26.42 6.40 26.91
CA GLN A 106 -26.08 5.39 25.89
C GLN A 106 -24.70 5.69 25.29
N SER A 107 -23.75 4.79 25.45
CA SER A 107 -22.60 4.74 24.59
C SER A 107 -23.05 4.17 23.23
N ARG A 108 -22.41 4.60 22.13
CA ARG A 108 -22.70 4.08 20.78
C ARG A 108 -22.08 2.70 20.57
N ASP A 109 -22.31 1.79 21.51
CA ASP A 109 -21.73 0.45 21.45
C ASP A 109 -22.41 -0.34 20.33
N THR A 110 -21.65 -0.90 19.44
CA THR A 110 -22.15 -1.65 18.30
C THR A 110 -21.84 -3.14 18.47
N ILE A 111 -22.88 -3.97 18.58
CA ILE A 111 -22.72 -5.42 18.45
C ILE A 111 -23.02 -5.80 17.00
N ARG A 112 -22.19 -6.66 16.45
CA ARG A 112 -22.32 -7.13 15.08
C ARG A 112 -22.49 -8.65 15.04
N ALA A 113 -23.44 -9.13 14.26
CA ALA A 113 -23.49 -10.54 13.89
C ALA A 113 -22.60 -10.78 12.68
N MET A 114 -21.82 -11.87 12.71
CA MET A 114 -20.95 -12.29 11.62
C MET A 114 -21.06 -13.80 11.40
N GLU A 115 -21.02 -14.21 10.13
CA GLU A 115 -21.18 -15.62 9.75
C GLU A 115 -19.98 -16.48 10.17
N SER A 116 -18.76 -15.95 10.05
CA SER A 116 -17.53 -16.70 10.27
C SER A 116 -16.38 -15.81 10.71
N GLU A 117 -15.32 -16.45 11.22
CA GLU A 117 -14.05 -15.79 11.56
C GLU A 117 -13.41 -15.13 10.31
N GLU A 118 -13.55 -15.73 9.12
CA GLU A 118 -13.05 -15.14 7.87
C GLU A 118 -13.73 -13.79 7.57
N ALA A 119 -15.02 -13.64 7.94
CA ALA A 119 -15.71 -12.37 7.81
C ALA A 119 -15.12 -11.29 8.73
N LEU A 120 -14.62 -11.67 9.90
CA LEU A 120 -14.01 -10.77 10.88
C LEU A 120 -12.81 -10.02 10.32
N ASP A 121 -11.90 -10.71 9.61
CA ASP A 121 -10.72 -10.10 9.00
C ASP A 121 -11.09 -8.97 8.02
N ARG A 122 -12.23 -9.11 7.33
CA ARG A 122 -12.72 -8.12 6.39
C ARG A 122 -13.32 -6.88 7.05
N PHE A 123 -13.54 -6.93 8.33
CA PHE A 123 -13.87 -5.77 9.17
C PHE A 123 -12.66 -5.26 9.96
N PHE A 124 -11.45 -5.55 9.48
CA PHE A 124 -10.18 -5.15 10.10
C PHE A 124 -10.08 -5.57 11.57
N SER A 125 -10.65 -6.70 11.91
CA SER A 125 -10.71 -7.24 13.26
C SER A 125 -10.08 -8.62 13.29
N HIS A 126 -9.38 -8.96 14.36
CA HIS A 126 -8.76 -10.27 14.54
C HIS A 126 -8.84 -10.73 15.99
N ILE A 127 -8.92 -12.04 16.19
CA ILE A 127 -8.97 -12.65 17.51
C ILE A 127 -7.57 -12.61 18.14
N ILE A 128 -7.48 -12.02 19.35
CA ILE A 128 -6.23 -11.95 20.13
C ILE A 128 -6.18 -13.00 21.24
N GLY A 129 -7.32 -13.63 21.58
CA GLY A 129 -7.41 -14.70 22.58
C GLY A 129 -8.75 -15.41 22.52
N GLY A 130 -8.75 -16.71 22.78
CA GLY A 130 -9.98 -17.52 22.72
C GLY A 130 -10.34 -17.99 21.31
N THR A 131 -11.62 -18.14 21.02
CA THR A 131 -12.14 -18.66 19.74
C THR A 131 -13.33 -17.83 19.24
N PHE A 132 -13.65 -17.98 17.96
CA PHE A 132 -14.88 -17.41 17.38
C PHE A 132 -16.12 -18.07 18.01
N PRO A 133 -17.24 -17.34 18.26
CA PRO A 133 -18.43 -17.89 18.89
C PRO A 133 -18.95 -19.13 18.16
N ALA A 134 -19.21 -20.20 18.92
CA ALA A 134 -19.74 -21.45 18.38
C ALA A 134 -21.27 -21.44 18.30
N ASN A 135 -21.93 -20.69 19.18
CA ASN A 135 -23.39 -20.61 19.29
C ASN A 135 -23.88 -19.21 19.63
N ALA A 136 -25.21 -19.00 19.67
CA ALA A 136 -25.83 -17.70 19.92
C ALA A 136 -25.68 -17.19 21.38
N ALA A 137 -25.23 -18.02 22.31
CA ALA A 137 -24.99 -17.63 23.70
C ALA A 137 -23.55 -17.20 23.98
N GLU A 138 -22.67 -17.30 22.97
CA GLU A 138 -21.27 -16.92 23.07
C GLU A 138 -21.01 -15.59 22.34
N ILE A 139 -20.08 -14.80 22.90
CA ILE A 139 -19.75 -13.48 22.40
C ILE A 139 -18.23 -13.26 22.40
N LEU A 140 -17.73 -12.59 21.33
CA LEU A 140 -16.41 -11.98 21.32
C LEU A 140 -16.52 -10.54 21.79
N VAL A 141 -15.59 -10.09 22.61
CA VAL A 141 -15.57 -8.71 23.09
C VAL A 141 -14.25 -8.00 22.79
N ASN A 142 -14.35 -6.69 22.59
CA ASN A 142 -13.17 -5.86 22.41
C ASN A 142 -12.68 -5.37 23.79
N PRO A 143 -11.42 -5.67 24.19
CA PRO A 143 -10.87 -5.24 25.48
C PRO A 143 -10.85 -3.73 25.69
N LEU A 144 -10.79 -2.93 24.61
CA LEU A 144 -10.88 -1.47 24.72
C LEU A 144 -12.24 -1.01 25.26
N CYS A 145 -13.29 -1.80 25.02
CA CYS A 145 -14.64 -1.51 25.45
C CYS A 145 -15.02 -2.26 26.74
N PHE A 146 -14.36 -3.39 26.98
CA PHE A 146 -14.57 -4.26 28.14
C PHE A 146 -13.22 -4.57 28.82
N PRO A 147 -12.59 -3.59 29.49
CA PRO A 147 -11.22 -3.75 29.99
C PRO A 147 -11.03 -4.84 31.04
N ASP A 148 -12.09 -5.14 31.82
CA ASP A 148 -12.05 -6.15 32.87
C ASP A 148 -12.53 -7.54 32.41
N ALA A 149 -12.85 -7.70 31.10
CA ALA A 149 -13.41 -8.93 30.57
C ALA A 149 -12.32 -9.97 30.30
N SER A 150 -12.54 -11.19 30.74
CA SER A 150 -11.68 -12.34 30.48
C SER A 150 -12.44 -13.47 29.78
N VAL A 151 -11.70 -14.28 29.01
CA VAL A 151 -12.31 -15.44 28.34
C VAL A 151 -12.87 -16.41 29.39
N GLY A 152 -14.14 -16.78 29.22
CA GLY A 152 -14.88 -17.63 30.13
C GLY A 152 -15.84 -16.89 31.06
N ASP A 153 -15.70 -15.57 31.21
CA ASP A 153 -16.60 -14.74 31.97
C ASP A 153 -17.98 -14.62 31.30
N THR A 154 -18.98 -14.25 32.11
CA THR A 154 -20.32 -13.95 31.61
C THR A 154 -20.58 -12.46 31.71
N ILE A 155 -21.05 -11.87 30.60
CA ILE A 155 -21.45 -10.47 30.58
C ILE A 155 -22.95 -10.35 30.33
N THR A 156 -23.57 -9.35 30.96
CA THR A 156 -24.96 -8.96 30.68
C THR A 156 -24.96 -7.83 29.69
N VAL A 157 -25.63 -8.04 28.56
CA VAL A 157 -25.83 -7.04 27.52
C VAL A 157 -27.28 -6.61 27.50
N TYR A 158 -27.51 -5.30 27.55
CA TYR A 158 -28.83 -4.72 27.37
C TYR A 158 -28.99 -4.33 25.89
N TYR A 159 -30.13 -4.67 25.27
CA TYR A 159 -30.39 -4.43 23.88
C TYR A 159 -31.85 -4.05 23.61
N GLU A 160 -32.09 -3.39 22.48
CA GLU A 160 -33.44 -3.14 21.99
C GLU A 160 -33.99 -4.40 21.33
N GLN A 161 -35.05 -4.96 21.89
CA GLN A 161 -35.79 -6.06 21.32
C GLN A 161 -37.01 -5.50 20.56
N VAL A 162 -37.19 -5.91 19.31
CA VAL A 162 -38.33 -5.50 18.50
C VAL A 162 -39.36 -6.64 18.46
N ARG A 163 -40.49 -6.48 19.17
CA ARG A 163 -41.61 -7.39 19.10
C ARG A 163 -42.88 -6.67 18.71
N GLU A 164 -43.58 -7.21 17.73
CA GLU A 164 -44.88 -6.68 17.26
C GLU A 164 -44.85 -5.17 16.92
N GLY A 165 -43.72 -4.68 16.44
CA GLY A 165 -43.54 -3.26 16.11
C GLY A 165 -43.24 -2.33 17.27
N HIS A 166 -43.13 -2.85 18.50
CA HIS A 166 -42.72 -2.13 19.70
C HIS A 166 -41.27 -2.45 20.03
N SER A 167 -40.55 -1.44 20.48
CA SER A 167 -39.15 -1.58 20.90
C SER A 167 -39.09 -1.53 22.42
N GLU A 168 -38.60 -2.61 23.03
CA GLU A 168 -38.42 -2.75 24.45
C GLU A 168 -36.97 -3.05 24.80
N THR A 169 -36.51 -2.55 25.97
CA THR A 169 -35.16 -2.88 26.44
C THR A 169 -35.18 -4.27 27.08
N ALA A 170 -34.49 -5.21 26.46
CA ALA A 170 -34.27 -6.55 26.97
C ALA A 170 -32.84 -6.71 27.50
N ARG A 171 -32.58 -7.77 28.23
CA ARG A 171 -31.23 -8.16 28.67
C ARG A 171 -30.96 -9.60 28.30
N ALA A 172 -29.71 -9.88 27.96
CA ALA A 172 -29.24 -11.23 27.72
C ALA A 172 -27.86 -11.43 28.35
N GLU A 173 -27.60 -12.65 28.78
CA GLU A 173 -26.32 -13.06 29.33
C GLU A 173 -25.55 -13.85 28.26
N PHE A 174 -24.31 -13.43 27.98
CA PHE A 174 -23.44 -14.07 27.02
C PHE A 174 -22.16 -14.50 27.71
N ARG A 175 -21.68 -15.69 27.35
CA ARG A 175 -20.36 -16.17 27.75
C ARG A 175 -19.30 -15.62 26.79
N ILE A 176 -18.27 -15.02 27.35
CA ILE A 176 -17.11 -14.53 26.55
C ILE A 176 -16.31 -15.73 26.07
N CYS A 177 -16.34 -16.01 24.77
CA CYS A 177 -15.56 -17.09 24.16
C CYS A 177 -14.19 -16.64 23.67
N GLY A 178 -14.00 -15.33 23.51
CA GLY A 178 -12.72 -14.77 23.09
C GLY A 178 -12.69 -13.25 23.11
N LEU A 179 -11.50 -12.74 22.86
CA LEU A 179 -11.19 -11.32 22.76
C LEU A 179 -10.73 -11.00 21.36
N PHE A 180 -11.14 -9.86 20.82
CA PHE A 180 -10.68 -9.40 19.51
C PHE A 180 -10.22 -7.94 19.56
N GLU A 181 -9.35 -7.59 18.62
CA GLU A 181 -8.90 -6.23 18.39
C GLU A 181 -9.33 -5.77 16.99
N SER A 182 -9.72 -4.52 16.86
CA SER A 182 -10.08 -3.90 15.58
C SER A 182 -9.16 -2.74 15.29
N ILE A 183 -8.59 -2.72 14.07
CA ILE A 183 -7.74 -1.65 13.59
C ILE A 183 -8.58 -0.47 13.08
N ALA A 184 -9.77 -0.74 12.56
CA ALA A 184 -10.73 0.29 12.18
C ALA A 184 -11.29 0.95 13.44
N ASP A 185 -11.41 2.28 13.42
CA ASP A 185 -11.92 3.10 14.52
C ASP A 185 -13.06 2.37 15.25
N ALA A 186 -12.86 2.10 16.51
CA ALA A 186 -13.56 1.22 17.45
C ALA A 186 -15.10 1.25 17.40
N GLN A 187 -15.69 0.98 16.25
CA GLN A 187 -17.15 0.94 16.08
C GLN A 187 -17.75 -0.44 16.37
N ILE A 188 -16.90 -1.48 16.53
CA ILE A 188 -17.36 -2.82 16.87
C ILE A 188 -16.88 -3.14 18.27
N HIS A 189 -17.84 -3.28 19.20
CA HIS A 189 -17.55 -3.53 20.59
C HIS A 189 -17.66 -5.01 20.95
N ALA A 190 -18.58 -5.71 20.28
CA ALA A 190 -18.77 -7.14 20.48
C ALA A 190 -19.27 -7.81 19.21
N ILE A 191 -19.02 -9.11 19.09
CA ILE A 191 -19.39 -9.90 17.92
C ILE A 191 -20.10 -11.16 18.38
N LEU A 192 -21.28 -11.40 17.79
CA LEU A 192 -22.06 -12.62 17.90
C LEU A 192 -21.95 -13.43 16.60
N ARG A 193 -22.11 -14.73 16.71
CA ARG A 193 -22.22 -15.57 15.51
C ARG A 193 -23.59 -15.39 14.86
N TYR A 194 -23.61 -15.12 13.56
CA TYR A 194 -24.84 -15.21 12.77
C TYR A 194 -25.35 -16.66 12.74
N SER A 195 -26.62 -16.86 13.09
CA SER A 195 -27.34 -18.11 12.97
C SER A 195 -28.84 -17.81 12.90
N ASP A 196 -29.64 -18.69 12.28
CA ASP A 196 -31.09 -18.55 12.27
C ASP A 196 -31.69 -18.43 13.66
N THR A 197 -31.12 -19.13 14.62
CA THR A 197 -31.55 -19.11 16.02
C THR A 197 -31.26 -17.79 16.73
N LEU A 198 -30.36 -16.94 16.20
CA LEU A 198 -30.00 -15.68 16.86
C LEU A 198 -31.18 -14.71 16.87
N GLU A 199 -31.87 -14.55 15.73
CA GLU A 199 -33.01 -13.64 15.63
C GLU A 199 -34.25 -14.23 16.32
N GLU A 200 -34.46 -15.56 16.23
CA GLU A 200 -35.52 -16.25 16.94
C GLU A 200 -35.39 -16.11 18.49
N THR A 201 -34.14 -16.17 18.98
CA THR A 201 -33.89 -16.10 20.43
C THR A 201 -33.98 -14.69 20.98
N TYR A 202 -33.40 -13.72 20.25
CA TYR A 202 -33.20 -12.37 20.78
C TYR A 202 -34.07 -11.31 20.11
N SER A 203 -34.62 -11.55 18.92
CA SER A 203 -35.51 -10.64 18.17
C SER A 203 -34.96 -9.23 18.05
N PHE A 204 -33.71 -9.11 17.56
CA PHE A 204 -33.04 -7.83 17.38
C PHE A 204 -33.73 -6.92 16.34
N GLY A 205 -34.46 -7.50 15.39
CA GLY A 205 -35.14 -6.76 14.32
C GLY A 205 -34.19 -6.02 13.39
N ALA A 206 -32.92 -6.35 13.40
CA ALA A 206 -31.93 -5.68 12.61
C ALA A 206 -31.88 -6.24 11.16
N PRO A 207 -31.81 -5.39 10.14
CA PRO A 207 -31.71 -5.90 8.78
C PRO A 207 -30.36 -6.56 8.54
N TYR A 208 -30.36 -7.77 8.07
CA TYR A 208 -29.14 -8.46 7.60
C TYR A 208 -28.70 -7.94 6.25
N ALA A 209 -27.40 -7.99 6.03
CA ALA A 209 -26.79 -7.64 4.75
C ALA A 209 -25.79 -8.72 4.33
N VAL A 210 -25.73 -8.97 3.04
CA VAL A 210 -24.71 -9.82 2.43
C VAL A 210 -23.59 -8.94 1.91
N TYR A 211 -22.44 -9.03 2.55
CA TYR A 211 -21.21 -8.36 2.14
C TYR A 211 -20.50 -9.23 1.11
N PHE A 212 -19.94 -8.63 0.08
CA PHE A 212 -19.33 -9.39 -1.01
C PHE A 212 -18.04 -8.78 -1.53
N MET A 213 -17.24 -9.64 -2.16
CA MET A 213 -16.06 -9.28 -2.93
C MET A 213 -16.17 -9.86 -4.33
N PHE A 214 -15.85 -9.06 -5.32
CA PHE A 214 -15.60 -9.54 -6.68
C PHE A 214 -14.21 -10.16 -6.78
N ASP A 215 -13.94 -10.91 -7.83
CA ASP A 215 -12.65 -11.51 -8.16
C ASP A 215 -11.55 -10.46 -8.38
N ASN A 216 -11.93 -9.29 -8.91
CA ASN A 216 -11.05 -8.15 -9.12
C ASN A 216 -11.82 -6.83 -9.01
N THR A 217 -11.08 -5.72 -8.93
CA THR A 217 -11.64 -4.36 -8.75
C THR A 217 -11.93 -3.62 -10.06
N LEU A 218 -11.80 -4.30 -11.21
CA LEU A 218 -12.06 -3.68 -12.50
C LEU A 218 -13.57 -3.57 -12.76
N ASN A 219 -14.02 -2.39 -13.16
CA ASN A 219 -15.43 -2.10 -13.50
C ASN A 219 -16.44 -2.55 -12.42
N LEU A 220 -16.16 -2.22 -11.15
CA LEU A 220 -17.02 -2.62 -10.03
C LEU A 220 -18.49 -2.20 -10.20
N THR A 221 -18.73 -1.02 -10.78
CA THR A 221 -20.08 -0.53 -11.01
C THR A 221 -20.82 -1.42 -12.01
N GLY A 222 -20.19 -1.78 -13.14
CA GLY A 222 -20.80 -2.66 -14.14
C GLY A 222 -21.05 -4.07 -13.58
N LYS A 223 -20.11 -4.63 -12.81
CA LYS A 223 -20.29 -5.93 -12.14
C LYS A 223 -21.42 -5.89 -11.10
N TYR A 224 -21.53 -4.78 -10.35
CA TYR A 224 -22.64 -4.60 -9.40
C TYR A 224 -23.99 -4.54 -10.10
N ASP A 225 -24.09 -3.78 -11.19
CA ASP A 225 -25.32 -3.65 -11.96
C ASP A 225 -25.72 -4.99 -12.60
N SER A 226 -24.78 -5.77 -13.12
CA SER A 226 -25.00 -7.13 -13.63
C SER A 226 -25.46 -8.07 -12.50
N LEU A 227 -24.80 -8.07 -11.35
CA LEU A 227 -25.18 -8.86 -10.18
C LEU A 227 -26.63 -8.57 -9.76
N VAL A 228 -26.98 -7.30 -9.58
CA VAL A 228 -28.29 -6.90 -9.06
C VAL A 228 -29.40 -7.10 -10.09
N ASN A 229 -29.16 -6.87 -11.38
CA ASN A 229 -30.20 -6.88 -12.39
C ASN A 229 -30.29 -8.20 -13.16
N GLU A 230 -29.17 -8.87 -13.42
CA GLU A 230 -29.15 -10.11 -14.21
C GLU A 230 -29.19 -11.33 -13.28
N THR A 231 -28.32 -11.42 -12.28
CA THR A 231 -28.25 -12.59 -11.41
C THR A 231 -29.37 -12.61 -10.38
N LEU A 232 -29.64 -11.48 -9.73
CA LEU A 232 -30.61 -11.35 -8.64
C LEU A 232 -31.93 -10.68 -9.05
N GLY A 233 -32.10 -10.37 -10.31
CA GLY A 233 -33.25 -9.61 -10.81
C GLY A 233 -34.62 -10.23 -10.47
N ALA A 234 -34.71 -11.57 -10.45
CA ALA A 234 -35.93 -12.30 -10.10
C ALA A 234 -36.34 -12.16 -8.62
N TYR A 235 -35.39 -11.87 -7.73
CA TYR A 235 -35.63 -11.76 -6.29
C TYR A 235 -35.74 -10.32 -5.81
N LYS A 236 -35.58 -9.34 -6.70
CA LYS A 236 -35.53 -7.92 -6.40
C LYS A 236 -36.92 -7.37 -6.05
N ARG A 237 -37.02 -6.61 -4.97
CA ARG A 237 -38.23 -5.86 -4.66
C ARG A 237 -38.31 -4.61 -5.50
N SER A 238 -39.41 -4.41 -6.22
CA SER A 238 -39.61 -3.28 -7.12
C SER A 238 -39.93 -1.97 -6.43
N ASP A 239 -40.36 -2.03 -5.17
CA ASP A 239 -40.72 -0.88 -4.33
C ASP A 239 -39.51 -0.15 -3.72
N LEU A 240 -38.31 -0.74 -3.82
CA LEU A 240 -37.08 -0.17 -3.26
C LEU A 240 -36.12 0.32 -4.34
N GLN A 241 -35.68 1.56 -4.21
CA GLN A 241 -34.73 2.18 -5.13
C GLN A 241 -33.27 1.72 -4.89
N LYS A 242 -32.92 1.33 -3.66
CA LYS A 242 -31.56 0.93 -3.28
C LYS A 242 -31.53 -0.47 -2.69
N HIS A 243 -30.98 -1.40 -3.43
CA HIS A 243 -30.81 -2.79 -3.01
C HIS A 243 -29.52 -2.99 -2.16
N GLY A 244 -28.53 -2.13 -2.34
CA GLY A 244 -27.27 -2.16 -1.64
C GLY A 244 -26.38 -0.99 -2.03
N THR A 245 -25.12 -1.07 -1.69
CA THR A 245 -24.14 -0.02 -1.98
C THR A 245 -22.78 -0.63 -2.22
N LEU A 246 -22.05 -0.13 -3.21
CA LEU A 246 -20.62 -0.38 -3.34
C LEU A 246 -19.84 0.41 -2.31
N ASN A 247 -18.76 -0.16 -1.82
CA ASN A 247 -17.84 0.52 -0.91
C ASN A 247 -17.11 1.63 -1.67
N GLY A 248 -17.35 2.87 -1.26
CA GLY A 248 -16.73 4.04 -1.87
C GLY A 248 -15.21 3.99 -1.90
N ALA A 249 -14.58 3.28 -0.96
CA ALA A 249 -13.13 3.11 -0.90
C ALA A 249 -12.53 2.41 -2.14
N TYR A 250 -13.32 1.63 -2.84
CA TYR A 250 -12.94 0.91 -4.06
C TYR A 250 -13.41 1.56 -5.35
N LEU A 251 -14.28 2.56 -5.27
CA LEU A 251 -14.77 3.23 -6.46
C LEU A 251 -13.67 4.07 -7.11
N GLU A 252 -13.65 4.05 -8.43
CA GLU A 252 -12.67 4.79 -9.24
C GLU A 252 -12.70 6.30 -8.94
N THR A 253 -13.86 6.84 -8.59
CA THR A 253 -14.03 8.24 -8.19
C THR A 253 -13.29 8.58 -6.90
N THR A 254 -13.25 7.67 -5.93
CA THR A 254 -12.54 7.86 -4.66
C THR A 254 -11.04 7.67 -4.82
N LEU A 255 -10.63 6.70 -5.63
CA LEU A 255 -9.23 6.54 -6.03
C LEU A 255 -8.74 7.77 -6.81
N LYS A 256 -9.57 8.35 -7.68
CA LYS A 256 -9.29 9.62 -8.38
C LYS A 256 -9.24 10.81 -7.42
N GLN A 257 -10.00 10.81 -6.34
CA GLN A 257 -9.90 11.85 -5.29
C GLN A 257 -8.58 11.77 -4.51
N GLY A 258 -8.05 10.56 -4.26
CA GLY A 258 -6.71 10.38 -3.70
C GLY A 258 -5.60 10.79 -4.66
N LEU A 259 -5.81 10.56 -5.96
CA LEU A 259 -4.98 11.03 -7.06
C LEU A 259 -5.37 12.45 -7.51
N THR A 260 -5.71 13.34 -6.57
CA THR A 260 -5.98 14.74 -6.92
C THR A 260 -4.80 15.33 -7.68
N LEU A 261 -5.09 16.21 -8.64
CA LEU A 261 -4.05 16.90 -9.42
C LEU A 261 -2.93 17.47 -8.54
N PRO A 262 -3.20 18.11 -7.38
CA PRO A 262 -2.15 18.57 -6.46
C PRO A 262 -1.27 17.44 -5.91
N ASN A 263 -1.85 16.31 -5.49
CA ASN A 263 -1.10 15.18 -4.94
C ASN A 263 -0.23 14.51 -6.00
N LEU A 264 -0.78 14.30 -7.19
CA LEU A 264 -0.03 13.77 -8.33
C LEU A 264 1.09 14.72 -8.74
N PHE A 265 0.80 16.02 -8.80
CA PHE A 265 1.80 17.06 -9.09
C PHE A 265 2.93 17.02 -8.06
N LEU A 266 2.63 16.92 -6.78
CA LEU A 266 3.64 16.87 -5.71
C LEU A 266 4.54 15.64 -5.85
N ILE A 267 3.99 14.46 -6.15
CA ILE A 267 4.75 13.23 -6.37
C ILE A 267 5.64 13.35 -7.61
N VAL A 268 5.07 13.79 -8.73
CA VAL A 268 5.82 13.99 -9.98
C VAL A 268 6.92 15.03 -9.79
N PHE A 269 6.62 16.13 -9.11
CA PHE A 269 7.59 17.17 -8.77
C PHE A 269 8.73 16.63 -7.90
N ALA A 270 8.43 15.87 -6.85
CA ALA A 270 9.44 15.27 -5.98
C ALA A 270 10.35 14.30 -6.74
N VAL A 271 9.77 13.37 -7.51
CA VAL A 271 10.53 12.41 -8.34
C VAL A 271 11.39 13.13 -9.39
N THR A 272 10.82 14.14 -10.05
CA THR A 272 11.54 14.94 -11.05
C THR A 272 12.70 15.72 -10.44
N THR A 273 12.48 16.33 -9.27
CA THR A 273 13.52 17.07 -8.53
C THR A 273 14.68 16.15 -8.16
N VAL A 274 14.37 14.97 -7.58
CA VAL A 274 15.40 13.98 -7.22
C VAL A 274 16.12 13.47 -8.47
N PHE A 275 15.41 13.27 -9.59
CA PHE A 275 16.02 12.89 -10.86
C PHE A 275 17.01 13.97 -11.35
N LEU A 276 16.63 15.23 -11.35
CA LEU A 276 17.49 16.34 -11.79
C LEU A 276 18.71 16.50 -10.87
N CYS A 277 18.53 16.46 -9.54
CA CYS A 277 19.61 16.53 -8.58
C CYS A 277 20.60 15.37 -8.75
N SER A 278 20.10 14.16 -8.89
CA SER A 278 20.91 12.96 -9.09
C SER A 278 21.63 12.98 -10.44
N PHE A 279 20.95 13.44 -11.49
CA PHE A 279 21.55 13.61 -12.80
C PHE A 279 22.72 14.61 -12.76
N LEU A 280 22.53 15.78 -12.14
CA LEU A 280 23.56 16.80 -12.03
C LEU A 280 24.75 16.31 -11.17
N LEU A 281 24.47 15.62 -10.07
CA LEU A 281 25.51 15.05 -9.20
C LEU A 281 26.39 14.05 -9.97
N ILE A 282 25.79 13.09 -10.64
CA ILE A 282 26.52 12.07 -11.41
C ILE A 282 27.23 12.74 -12.59
N TYR A 283 26.57 13.65 -13.31
CA TYR A 283 27.17 14.38 -14.44
C TYR A 283 28.43 15.15 -14.01
N ASN A 284 28.38 15.90 -12.90
CA ASN A 284 29.51 16.68 -12.41
C ASN A 284 30.68 15.77 -12.01
N ILE A 285 30.39 14.67 -11.26
CA ILE A 285 31.43 13.74 -10.85
C ILE A 285 32.08 13.06 -12.06
N TYR A 286 31.29 12.62 -13.05
CA TYR A 286 31.85 12.05 -14.27
C TYR A 286 32.61 13.07 -15.09
N SER A 287 32.17 14.31 -15.16
CA SER A 287 32.90 15.39 -15.85
C SER A 287 34.28 15.62 -15.25
N ILE A 288 34.36 15.74 -13.91
CA ILE A 288 35.63 15.88 -13.18
C ILE A 288 36.52 14.65 -13.39
N ALA A 289 35.95 13.45 -13.23
CA ALA A 289 36.69 12.19 -13.41
C ALA A 289 37.25 12.03 -14.82
N LEU A 290 36.51 12.47 -15.84
CA LEU A 290 36.97 12.42 -17.24
C LEU A 290 38.06 13.42 -17.53
N VAL A 291 37.96 14.64 -16.98
CA VAL A 291 39.02 15.66 -17.08
C VAL A 291 40.33 15.14 -16.49
N GLN A 292 40.29 14.56 -15.32
CA GLN A 292 41.45 13.96 -14.64
C GLN A 292 42.07 12.78 -15.44
N ASP A 293 41.28 12.11 -16.27
CA ASP A 293 41.71 10.96 -17.06
C ASP A 293 42.06 11.32 -18.51
N MET A 294 41.93 12.59 -18.94
CA MET A 294 42.12 12.99 -20.33
C MET A 294 43.50 12.58 -20.87
N HIS A 295 44.57 12.81 -20.12
CA HIS A 295 45.92 12.40 -20.51
C HIS A 295 46.00 10.87 -20.74
N SER A 296 45.44 10.06 -19.79
CA SER A 296 45.43 8.61 -19.96
C SER A 296 44.61 8.15 -21.17
N PHE A 297 43.54 8.86 -21.52
CA PHE A 297 42.72 8.57 -22.70
C PHE A 297 43.42 9.00 -24.00
N GLY A 298 44.17 10.12 -23.95
CA GLY A 298 45.03 10.55 -25.07
C GLY A 298 46.05 9.48 -25.41
N LEU A 299 46.78 8.94 -24.42
CA LEU A 299 47.73 7.85 -24.65
C LEU A 299 47.09 6.60 -25.25
N LEU A 300 45.89 6.21 -24.76
CA LEU A 300 45.15 5.09 -25.34
C LEU A 300 44.74 5.34 -26.79
N HIS A 301 44.40 6.59 -27.13
CA HIS A 301 44.13 6.98 -28.54
C HIS A 301 45.32 6.87 -29.43
N VAL A 302 46.52 7.31 -28.97
CA VAL A 302 47.77 7.16 -29.69
C VAL A 302 48.11 5.69 -29.93
N LEU A 303 47.78 4.80 -28.96
CA LEU A 303 47.90 3.35 -29.11
C LEU A 303 46.81 2.70 -29.99
N GLY A 304 45.96 3.51 -30.65
CA GLY A 304 44.98 3.03 -31.63
C GLY A 304 43.61 2.63 -31.09
N THR A 305 43.26 2.97 -29.82
CA THR A 305 41.90 2.73 -29.35
C THR A 305 40.88 3.66 -29.99
N THR A 306 39.75 3.08 -30.41
CA THR A 306 38.66 3.85 -31.00
C THR A 306 37.78 4.50 -29.92
N HIS A 307 37.11 5.62 -30.28
CA HIS A 307 36.13 6.28 -29.39
C HIS A 307 35.04 5.33 -28.92
N LYS A 308 34.60 4.36 -29.74
CA LYS A 308 33.61 3.34 -29.36
C LYS A 308 34.14 2.39 -28.28
N GLN A 309 35.42 2.01 -28.37
CA GLN A 309 36.05 1.15 -27.32
C GLN A 309 36.22 1.90 -26.02
N LEU A 310 36.63 3.16 -26.06
CA LEU A 310 36.76 4.01 -24.88
C LEU A 310 35.41 4.20 -24.17
N ARG A 311 34.36 4.54 -24.94
CA ARG A 311 33.01 4.61 -24.39
C ARG A 311 32.59 3.30 -23.71
N ARG A 312 32.90 2.16 -24.35
CA ARG A 312 32.54 0.84 -23.79
C ARG A 312 33.29 0.55 -22.50
N ILE A 313 34.55 0.93 -22.36
CA ILE A 313 35.33 0.81 -21.12
C ILE A 313 34.67 1.59 -19.98
N ILE A 314 34.33 2.86 -20.21
CA ILE A 314 33.72 3.74 -19.19
C ILE A 314 32.34 3.21 -18.80
N MET A 315 31.51 2.80 -19.79
CA MET A 315 30.19 2.22 -19.49
C MET A 315 30.30 0.91 -18.70
N THR A 316 31.25 0.03 -19.03
CA THR A 316 31.49 -1.20 -18.28
C THR A 316 31.95 -0.90 -16.84
N GLN A 317 32.82 0.09 -16.64
CA GLN A 317 33.22 0.56 -15.31
C GLN A 317 32.02 1.06 -14.50
N SER A 318 31.17 1.89 -15.11
CA SER A 318 29.96 2.42 -14.48
C SER A 318 28.99 1.32 -14.08
N MET A 319 28.81 0.30 -14.94
CA MET A 319 27.94 -0.84 -14.65
C MET A 319 28.47 -1.72 -13.49
N ILE A 320 29.80 -1.90 -13.40
CA ILE A 320 30.41 -2.63 -12.28
C ILE A 320 30.18 -1.89 -10.97
N LEU A 321 30.42 -0.56 -10.95
CA LEU A 321 30.19 0.27 -9.76
C LEU A 321 28.70 0.31 -9.37
N TYR A 322 27.82 0.38 -10.37
CA TYR A 322 26.39 0.27 -10.17
C TYR A 322 25.99 -1.05 -9.51
N ALA A 323 26.47 -2.16 -10.02
CA ALA A 323 26.17 -3.49 -9.46
C ALA A 323 26.64 -3.66 -8.01
N VAL A 324 27.81 -3.08 -7.66
CA VAL A 324 28.33 -3.09 -6.29
C VAL A 324 27.48 -2.26 -5.34
N THR A 325 26.97 -1.11 -5.80
CA THR A 325 26.19 -0.19 -4.97
C THR A 325 24.69 -0.53 -4.93
N LEU A 326 24.20 -1.43 -5.79
CA LEU A 326 22.79 -1.76 -5.96
C LEU A 326 22.16 -2.22 -4.65
N LEU A 327 22.63 -3.32 -4.09
CA LEU A 327 22.06 -3.91 -2.88
C LEU A 327 22.19 -2.99 -1.66
N PRO A 328 23.38 -2.44 -1.31
CA PRO A 328 23.51 -1.60 -0.13
C PRO A 328 22.75 -0.26 -0.29
N GLY A 329 22.70 0.31 -1.49
CA GLY A 329 21.97 1.55 -1.75
C GLY A 329 20.46 1.37 -1.61
N MET A 330 19.91 0.29 -2.15
CA MET A 330 18.50 -0.03 -2.02
C MET A 330 18.11 -0.33 -0.57
N ALA A 331 18.91 -1.13 0.15
CA ALA A 331 18.67 -1.44 1.55
C ALA A 331 18.69 -0.19 2.42
N ALA A 332 19.68 0.67 2.24
CA ALA A 332 19.80 1.93 2.97
C ALA A 332 18.62 2.87 2.67
N GLY A 333 18.24 3.03 1.39
CA GLY A 333 17.11 3.87 0.99
C GLY A 333 15.77 3.38 1.54
N TYR A 334 15.55 2.07 1.53
CA TYR A 334 14.37 1.45 2.12
C TYR A 334 14.31 1.67 3.64
N LEU A 335 15.43 1.43 4.34
CA LEU A 335 15.51 1.62 5.79
C LEU A 335 15.28 3.09 6.21
N ILE A 336 15.82 4.03 5.45
CA ILE A 336 15.59 5.47 5.68
C ILE A 336 14.12 5.80 5.48
N GLY A 337 13.51 5.34 4.40
CA GLY A 337 12.09 5.52 4.15
C GLY A 337 11.22 4.95 5.28
N TRP A 338 11.47 3.70 5.66
CA TRP A 338 10.70 3.00 6.67
C TRP A 338 10.89 3.53 8.09
N LYS A 339 12.15 3.68 8.54
CA LYS A 339 12.46 3.98 9.95
C LYS A 339 12.46 5.47 10.28
N LEU A 340 12.83 6.32 9.33
CA LEU A 340 12.98 7.75 9.58
C LEU A 340 11.81 8.57 9.03
N LEU A 341 11.45 8.38 7.77
CA LEU A 341 10.49 9.26 7.11
C LEU A 341 9.03 8.80 7.26
N ALA A 342 8.76 7.49 7.18
CA ALA A 342 7.39 6.99 7.32
C ALA A 342 6.76 7.34 8.68
N PRO A 343 7.43 7.17 9.84
CA PRO A 343 6.86 7.56 11.13
C PRO A 343 6.54 9.05 11.24
N VAL A 344 7.35 9.91 10.60
CA VAL A 344 7.12 11.36 10.63
C VAL A 344 5.93 11.72 9.74
N LEU A 345 5.91 11.25 8.49
CA LEU A 345 4.87 11.59 7.52
C LEU A 345 3.51 11.02 7.91
N PHE A 346 3.47 9.78 8.41
CA PHE A 346 2.21 9.12 8.78
C PHE A 346 1.64 9.64 10.10
N ARG A 347 2.48 10.08 11.05
CA ARG A 347 2.03 10.77 12.26
C ARG A 347 1.43 12.14 11.97
N LEU A 348 2.00 12.90 11.04
CA LEU A 348 1.47 14.20 10.63
C LEU A 348 0.09 14.06 9.95
N GLY A 349 -0.18 12.93 9.29
CA GLY A 349 -1.46 12.63 8.65
C GLY A 349 -2.52 12.03 9.57
N ASN A 350 -2.22 11.80 10.86
CA ASN A 350 -3.09 11.11 11.83
C ASN A 350 -3.70 9.79 11.28
N SER A 351 -2.97 9.12 10.39
CA SER A 351 -3.40 7.93 9.69
C SER A 351 -2.66 6.70 10.24
N GLY A 352 -3.39 5.65 10.57
CA GLY A 352 -2.84 4.34 10.91
C GLY A 352 -2.16 3.63 9.72
N MET A 353 -1.54 4.39 8.81
CA MET A 353 -0.88 3.83 7.64
C MET A 353 0.32 2.99 8.03
N THR A 354 0.39 1.79 7.49
CA THR A 354 1.55 0.91 7.60
C THR A 354 2.42 1.04 6.36
N TYR A 355 3.74 1.11 6.55
CA TYR A 355 4.69 1.12 5.46
C TYR A 355 4.81 -0.28 4.85
N GLN A 356 4.39 -0.43 3.60
CA GLN A 356 4.37 -1.72 2.91
C GLN A 356 5.51 -1.83 1.90
N PHE A 357 6.15 -2.99 1.86
CA PHE A 357 7.11 -3.34 0.83
C PHE A 357 6.39 -3.84 -0.43
N SER A 358 6.75 -3.28 -1.56
CA SER A 358 6.28 -3.74 -2.86
C SER A 358 7.45 -4.02 -3.79
N ALA A 359 7.48 -5.20 -4.41
CA ALA A 359 8.50 -5.59 -5.38
C ALA A 359 8.57 -4.62 -6.59
N TRP A 360 7.46 -4.01 -6.96
CA TRP A 360 7.39 -3.01 -8.03
C TRP A 360 8.28 -1.79 -7.74
N ILE A 361 8.31 -1.31 -6.49
CA ILE A 361 9.16 -0.18 -6.06
C ILE A 361 10.63 -0.47 -6.36
N VAL A 362 11.05 -1.70 -6.06
CA VAL A 362 12.42 -2.18 -6.30
C VAL A 362 12.75 -2.13 -7.80
N VAL A 363 11.92 -2.74 -8.63
CA VAL A 363 12.13 -2.80 -10.09
C VAL A 363 12.15 -1.39 -10.69
N PHE A 364 11.19 -0.54 -10.30
CA PHE A 364 11.12 0.83 -10.81
C PHE A 364 12.35 1.65 -10.40
N THR A 365 12.81 1.53 -9.15
CA THR A 365 14.02 2.21 -8.67
C THR A 365 15.26 1.75 -9.42
N ILE A 366 15.42 0.44 -9.67
CA ILE A 366 16.53 -0.10 -10.47
C ILE A 366 16.55 0.52 -11.87
N LEU A 367 15.42 0.52 -12.55
CA LEU A 367 15.33 1.05 -13.92
C LEU A 367 15.60 2.57 -13.95
N LEU A 368 15.05 3.32 -13.00
CA LEU A 368 15.20 4.77 -12.93
C LEU A 368 16.64 5.19 -12.62
N THR A 369 17.29 4.54 -11.65
CA THR A 369 18.69 4.80 -11.30
C THR A 369 19.63 4.40 -12.42
N LEU A 370 19.39 3.27 -13.08
CA LEU A 370 20.17 2.83 -14.24
C LEU A 370 20.04 3.81 -15.39
N PHE A 371 18.84 4.25 -15.68
CA PHE A 371 18.58 5.27 -16.73
C PHE A 371 19.32 6.57 -16.42
N THR A 372 19.23 7.05 -15.17
CA THR A 372 19.92 8.27 -14.72
C THR A 372 21.43 8.15 -14.88
N LEU A 373 22.01 7.03 -14.46
CA LEU A 373 23.44 6.75 -14.57
C LEU A 373 23.92 6.78 -16.04
N LEU A 374 23.23 6.01 -16.90
CA LEU A 374 23.61 5.92 -18.31
C LEU A 374 23.46 7.26 -19.03
N TRP A 375 22.37 7.99 -18.76
CA TRP A 375 22.13 9.29 -19.35
C TRP A 375 23.17 10.32 -18.92
N SER A 376 23.48 10.38 -17.62
CA SER A 376 24.49 11.28 -17.07
C SER A 376 25.89 10.99 -17.60
N ALA A 377 26.27 9.73 -17.73
CA ALA A 377 27.60 9.34 -18.21
C ALA A 377 27.83 9.62 -19.70
N VAL A 378 26.76 9.58 -20.54
CA VAL A 378 26.88 9.78 -22.00
C VAL A 378 27.26 11.22 -22.39
N ARG A 379 26.75 12.23 -21.67
CA ARG A 379 26.99 13.65 -22.03
C ARG A 379 28.45 14.07 -21.92
N PRO A 380 29.18 13.81 -20.80
CA PRO A 380 30.61 14.11 -20.71
C PRO A 380 31.42 13.35 -21.75
N LEU A 381 31.04 12.09 -22.08
CA LEU A 381 31.71 11.30 -23.12
C LEU A 381 31.59 11.89 -24.53
N LYS A 382 30.47 12.53 -24.87
CA LYS A 382 30.30 13.23 -26.12
C LYS A 382 31.27 14.41 -26.25
N LYS A 383 31.48 15.14 -25.13
CA LYS A 383 32.45 16.25 -25.10
C LYS A 383 33.89 15.74 -25.31
N LEU A 384 34.26 14.60 -24.70
CA LEU A 384 35.55 13.96 -24.90
C LEU A 384 35.79 13.52 -26.36
N ASN A 385 34.77 12.98 -27.03
CA ASN A 385 34.84 12.52 -28.43
C ASN A 385 35.01 13.67 -29.45
N ALA A 386 34.66 14.89 -29.04
CA ALA A 386 34.82 16.08 -29.91
C ALA A 386 36.25 16.67 -29.87
N MET A 387 37.11 16.20 -28.96
CA MET A 387 38.49 16.68 -28.86
C MET A 387 39.44 15.86 -29.74
N THR A 388 40.41 16.56 -30.37
CA THR A 388 41.44 15.86 -31.14
C THR A 388 42.42 15.11 -30.24
N PRO A 389 43.06 14.00 -30.71
CA PRO A 389 44.03 13.25 -29.92
C PRO A 389 45.19 14.10 -29.40
N ILE A 390 45.65 15.08 -30.17
CA ILE A 390 46.71 16.00 -29.78
C ILE A 390 46.28 16.91 -28.63
N ALA A 391 45.08 17.49 -28.72
CA ALA A 391 44.53 18.34 -27.65
C ALA A 391 44.31 17.59 -26.33
N THR A 392 44.08 16.27 -26.36
CA THR A 392 43.93 15.45 -25.15
C THR A 392 45.26 15.11 -24.48
N VAL A 393 46.35 15.05 -25.21
CA VAL A 393 47.72 14.82 -24.67
C VAL A 393 48.31 16.13 -24.08
N GLU A 394 48.08 17.27 -24.74
CA GLU A 394 48.52 18.58 -24.30
C GLU A 394 47.64 19.23 -23.22
N TYR A 395 46.49 18.63 -22.90
CA TYR A 395 45.58 19.18 -21.92
C TYR A 395 46.20 19.17 -20.53
N THR A 396 46.62 20.38 -20.06
CA THR A 396 47.01 20.64 -18.68
C THR A 396 45.81 21.23 -17.91
N PRO A 397 45.36 20.63 -16.82
CA PRO A 397 44.20 21.10 -16.04
C PRO A 397 44.28 22.54 -15.53
N ALA A 398 45.49 23.12 -15.51
CA ALA A 398 45.77 24.48 -15.00
C ALA A 398 45.52 25.61 -16.03
N ALA A 399 45.28 25.29 -17.33
CA ALA A 399 45.18 26.29 -18.38
C ALA A 399 43.82 26.99 -18.50
N ASP A 400 42.78 26.47 -17.81
CA ASP A 400 41.38 27.00 -17.90
C ASP A 400 40.99 27.94 -16.74
N PHE A 401 41.89 28.24 -15.80
CA PHE A 401 41.62 29.26 -14.79
C PHE A 401 42.31 30.57 -15.21
N PRO A 402 41.53 31.61 -15.57
CA PRO A 402 42.12 32.92 -15.77
C PRO A 402 42.74 33.38 -14.41
N GLU A 403 44.04 33.66 -14.42
CA GLU A 403 44.67 34.34 -13.29
C GLU A 403 43.91 35.65 -13.05
N ARG A 404 43.40 35.79 -11.82
CA ARG A 404 42.88 37.04 -11.31
C ARG A 404 43.94 37.65 -10.41
#